data_d89dc6c0d6a2797e3482ad3e993ce92b
#
_entry.id   d89dc6c0d6a2797e3482ad3e993ce92b
#
_cell.length_a   1.000
_cell.length_b   1.000
_cell.length_c   1.000
_cell.angle_alpha   90.00
_cell.angle_beta   90.00
_cell.angle_gamma   90.00
#
_symmetry.space_group_name_H-M   'P 1'
#
loop_
_entity.id
_entity.type
_entity.pdbx_description
1 polymer ?
#
loop_
_entity_poly.entity_id
_entity_poly.type
_entity_poly.pdbx_seq_one_letter_code
_entity_poly.pdbx_strand_id
1 'polypeptide(L)'
;RDFCLSRGLGDVYKRQLESCEYCNSFLNFFPTVAVILNVEEDHLDFFKDLADIEHSFHAFADLVPQRGYIISNADDAGARDSVKGLQHPVFTFAVQDRTADCVADNVSFFDGCPVFDVVIHGEVYAHVELKIPGKHNILNTLAAASAAYVLGLPGEAVSRGLETFHGAGRRMEHKGTYHGAEVYDDYAHHPGELHALLTTARTMGYQRVICAFQPHTYSRTKALFSQFVEELKLPDVTVLAEIYAAREQNDIGISSQDLAREIPGAIYCSSLEKVTDTLASLAQPGDLILTVGAGDIFRAGEKLLERA
;
A
#
# COMPACT_ATOMS: atom_id res chain seq x y z
N ARG A 1 -14.45 -12.32 -2.90
CA ARG A 1 -15.30 -11.09 -3.06
C ARG A 1 -15.82 -10.75 -1.68
N ASP A 2 -15.01 -10.10 -0.87
CA ASP A 2 -15.44 -9.65 0.44
C ASP A 2 -16.06 -8.27 0.27
N PHE A 3 -17.41 -8.26 0.27
CA PHE A 3 -18.15 -7.01 0.39
C PHE A 3 -18.03 -6.53 1.83
N CYS A 4 -17.16 -5.57 2.10
CA CYS A 4 -17.18 -4.83 3.35
C CYS A 4 -18.46 -4.01 3.43
N LEU A 5 -19.48 -4.57 4.08
CA LEU A 5 -20.67 -3.83 4.44
C LEU A 5 -20.35 -2.94 5.65
N SER A 6 -20.11 -1.66 5.40
CA SER A 6 -20.10 -0.66 6.48
C SER A 6 -21.48 -0.63 7.13
N ARG A 7 -21.57 -1.01 8.40
CA ARG A 7 -22.76 -0.83 9.22
C ARG A 7 -22.83 0.63 9.70
N GLY A 8 -23.24 1.52 8.80
CA GLY A 8 -23.53 2.91 9.16
C GLY A 8 -24.90 3.02 9.82
N LEU A 9 -24.96 3.81 10.89
CA LEU A 9 -26.23 4.25 11.50
C LEU A 9 -26.65 5.55 10.78
N GLY A 10 -27.86 5.58 10.23
CA GLY A 10 -28.47 6.77 9.63
C GLY A 10 -28.80 6.62 8.15
N ASP A 11 -29.50 7.61 7.59
CA ASP A 11 -30.04 7.63 6.22
C ASP A 11 -29.02 7.73 5.09
N VAL A 12 -27.73 7.81 5.41
CA VAL A 12 -26.63 7.82 4.43
C VAL A 12 -26.02 6.44 4.33
N TYR A 13 -26.36 5.71 3.28
CA TYR A 13 -25.73 4.43 2.97
C TYR A 13 -24.33 4.66 2.40
N LYS A 14 -23.30 4.32 3.20
CA LYS A 14 -21.94 4.18 2.68
C LYS A 14 -21.78 2.75 2.16
N ARG A 15 -21.57 2.61 0.87
CA ARG A 15 -21.14 1.35 0.24
C ARG A 15 -19.74 1.54 -0.26
N GLN A 16 -18.84 0.67 0.18
CA GLN A 16 -17.49 0.58 -0.34
C GLN A 16 -17.43 -0.57 -1.33
N LEU A 17 -16.90 -0.31 -2.53
CA LEU A 17 -16.74 -1.26 -3.60
C LEU A 17 -15.26 -1.30 -3.99
N GLU A 18 -14.76 -2.47 -4.38
CA GLU A 18 -13.47 -2.59 -5.06
C GLU A 18 -13.61 -2.03 -6.47
N SER A 19 -12.89 -0.95 -6.76
CA SER A 19 -12.85 -0.29 -8.05
C SER A 19 -11.48 -0.54 -8.69
N CYS A 20 -11.29 -1.76 -9.21
CA CYS A 20 -10.02 -2.24 -9.74
C CYS A 20 -9.85 -1.82 -11.19
N GLU A 21 -8.64 -1.43 -11.58
CA GLU A 21 -8.24 -1.15 -12.97
C GLU A 21 -8.18 -2.41 -13.82
N TYR A 22 -7.93 -3.55 -13.21
CA TYR A 22 -7.86 -4.83 -13.91
C TYR A 22 -9.12 -5.11 -14.74
N CYS A 23 -8.92 -5.49 -15.99
CA CYS A 23 -10.00 -5.66 -16.97
C CYS A 23 -10.88 -4.41 -17.15
N ASN A 24 -10.35 -3.22 -16.89
CA ASN A 24 -11.07 -1.95 -16.96
C ASN A 24 -12.35 -1.92 -16.10
N SER A 25 -12.37 -2.67 -15.00
CA SER A 25 -13.57 -2.81 -14.15
C SER A 25 -14.01 -1.47 -13.56
N PHE A 26 -13.08 -0.57 -13.23
CA PHE A 26 -13.36 0.76 -12.68
C PHE A 26 -14.09 1.70 -13.67
N LEU A 27 -14.02 1.44 -14.99
CA LEU A 27 -14.75 2.22 -16.01
C LEU A 27 -16.28 2.01 -15.96
N ASN A 28 -16.77 1.06 -15.16
CA ASN A 28 -18.19 0.88 -14.91
C ASN A 28 -18.76 1.78 -13.81
N PHE A 29 -17.92 2.60 -13.17
CA PHE A 29 -18.32 3.55 -12.13
C PHE A 29 -18.30 4.97 -12.68
N PHE A 30 -19.13 5.84 -12.09
CA PHE A 30 -19.27 7.24 -12.50
C PHE A 30 -18.88 8.14 -11.32
N PRO A 31 -17.58 8.39 -11.11
CA PRO A 31 -17.13 9.15 -9.96
C PRO A 31 -17.50 10.63 -10.07
N THR A 32 -17.94 11.24 -8.99
CA THR A 32 -18.01 12.71 -8.87
C THR A 32 -16.65 13.30 -8.54
N VAL A 33 -15.83 12.55 -7.79
CA VAL A 33 -14.44 12.87 -7.50
C VAL A 33 -13.63 11.61 -7.79
N ALA A 34 -12.67 11.71 -8.71
CA ALA A 34 -11.69 10.67 -8.98
C ALA A 34 -10.37 11.03 -8.30
N VAL A 35 -9.74 10.07 -7.63
CA VAL A 35 -8.43 10.26 -6.99
C VAL A 35 -7.43 9.29 -7.60
N ILE A 36 -6.33 9.81 -8.17
CA ILE A 36 -5.25 9.04 -8.78
C ILE A 36 -3.98 9.26 -7.96
N LEU A 37 -3.54 8.21 -7.25
CA LEU A 37 -2.38 8.25 -6.37
C LEU A 37 -1.07 8.04 -7.13
N ASN A 38 -1.03 6.98 -7.93
CA ASN A 38 0.09 6.59 -8.78
C ASN A 38 -0.42 5.70 -9.92
N VAL A 39 0.34 5.64 -11.01
CA VAL A 39 0.09 4.74 -12.12
C VAL A 39 1.41 4.05 -12.48
N GLU A 40 1.47 2.75 -12.24
CA GLU A 40 2.66 1.90 -12.43
C GLU A 40 2.31 0.66 -13.27
N GLU A 41 3.33 -0.05 -13.73
CA GLU A 41 3.13 -1.32 -14.44
C GLU A 41 2.61 -2.39 -13.49
N ASP A 42 1.36 -2.77 -13.64
CA ASP A 42 0.75 -3.96 -13.04
C ASP A 42 -0.22 -4.60 -14.05
N HIS A 43 -0.67 -5.82 -13.77
CA HIS A 43 -1.64 -6.53 -14.61
C HIS A 43 -1.23 -6.64 -16.09
N LEU A 44 0.06 -6.89 -16.36
CA LEU A 44 0.60 -7.05 -17.73
C LEU A 44 0.09 -8.32 -18.45
N ASP A 45 -0.73 -9.13 -17.78
CA ASP A 45 -1.56 -10.17 -18.38
C ASP A 45 -2.79 -9.62 -19.11
N PHE A 46 -3.20 -8.39 -18.78
CA PHE A 46 -4.31 -7.68 -19.41
C PHE A 46 -3.84 -6.45 -20.19
N PHE A 47 -3.04 -5.57 -19.59
CA PHE A 47 -2.47 -4.39 -20.22
C PHE A 47 -1.19 -4.73 -21.00
N LYS A 48 -0.93 -4.03 -22.10
CA LYS A 48 0.25 -4.24 -22.93
C LYS A 48 1.51 -3.65 -22.30
N ASP A 49 1.38 -2.46 -21.75
CA ASP A 49 2.47 -1.64 -21.23
C ASP A 49 1.90 -0.50 -20.36
N LEU A 50 2.78 0.31 -19.78
CA LEU A 50 2.41 1.47 -18.98
C LEU A 50 1.52 2.46 -19.72
N ALA A 51 1.77 2.71 -21.01
CA ALA A 51 0.98 3.64 -21.80
C ALA A 51 -0.49 3.17 -21.96
N ASP A 52 -0.72 1.86 -22.05
CA ASP A 52 -2.07 1.28 -22.10
C ASP A 52 -2.78 1.44 -20.73
N ILE A 53 -2.04 1.31 -19.63
CA ILE A 53 -2.55 1.57 -18.27
C ILE A 53 -2.90 3.06 -18.11
N GLU A 54 -2.01 3.97 -18.48
CA GLU A 54 -2.23 5.42 -18.45
C GLU A 54 -3.47 5.82 -19.26
N HIS A 55 -3.65 5.22 -20.45
CA HIS A 55 -4.84 5.43 -21.27
C HIS A 55 -6.12 4.96 -20.55
N SER A 56 -6.08 3.85 -19.84
CA SER A 56 -7.21 3.36 -19.05
C SER A 56 -7.54 4.29 -17.89
N PHE A 57 -6.53 4.80 -17.17
CA PHE A 57 -6.71 5.80 -16.10
C PHE A 57 -7.21 7.14 -16.67
N HIS A 58 -6.75 7.53 -17.87
CA HIS A 58 -7.26 8.71 -18.57
C HIS A 58 -8.77 8.57 -18.84
N ALA A 59 -9.19 7.42 -19.39
CA ALA A 59 -10.59 7.13 -19.62
C ALA A 59 -11.42 7.14 -18.33
N PHE A 60 -10.87 6.63 -17.21
CA PHE A 60 -11.52 6.69 -15.91
C PHE A 60 -11.67 8.14 -15.41
N ALA A 61 -10.63 8.95 -15.53
CA ALA A 61 -10.66 10.35 -15.13
C ALA A 61 -11.68 11.15 -15.97
N ASP A 62 -11.83 10.83 -17.27
CA ASP A 62 -12.80 11.49 -18.18
C ASP A 62 -14.27 11.19 -17.83
N LEU A 63 -14.54 10.16 -17.02
CA LEU A 63 -15.89 9.88 -16.50
C LEU A 63 -16.37 10.90 -15.46
N VAL A 64 -15.47 11.70 -14.90
CA VAL A 64 -15.82 12.74 -13.92
C VAL A 64 -16.67 13.82 -14.61
N PRO A 65 -17.84 14.22 -14.07
CA PRO A 65 -18.63 15.27 -14.67
C PRO A 65 -17.96 16.65 -14.55
N GLN A 66 -18.32 17.61 -15.38
CA GLN A 66 -17.77 18.97 -15.41
C GLN A 66 -17.81 19.71 -14.04
N ARG A 67 -18.74 19.34 -13.18
CA ARG A 67 -18.87 19.87 -11.80
C ARG A 67 -18.13 19.05 -10.76
N GLY A 68 -17.49 17.96 -11.17
CA GLY A 68 -16.68 17.10 -10.30
C GLY A 68 -15.22 17.52 -10.30
N TYR A 69 -14.38 16.74 -9.64
CA TYR A 69 -12.95 16.99 -9.52
C TYR A 69 -12.14 15.73 -9.82
N ILE A 70 -11.02 15.92 -10.48
CA ILE A 70 -9.95 14.92 -10.55
C ILE A 70 -8.87 15.36 -9.57
N ILE A 71 -8.47 14.48 -8.66
CA ILE A 71 -7.39 14.71 -7.70
C ILE A 71 -6.22 13.86 -8.12
N SER A 72 -5.09 14.47 -8.49
CA SER A 72 -3.95 13.78 -9.09
C SER A 72 -2.64 14.09 -8.35
N ASN A 73 -1.83 13.05 -8.17
CA ASN A 73 -0.50 13.18 -7.61
C ASN A 73 0.46 13.84 -8.61
N ALA A 74 0.93 15.04 -8.30
CA ALA A 74 1.87 15.77 -9.15
C ALA A 74 3.32 15.23 -9.07
N ASP A 75 3.65 14.44 -8.05
CA ASP A 75 4.96 13.79 -7.95
C ASP A 75 5.06 12.52 -8.84
N ASP A 76 3.91 11.93 -9.24
CA ASP A 76 3.85 10.71 -10.04
C ASP A 76 3.67 11.02 -11.54
N ALA A 77 4.56 10.50 -12.38
CA ALA A 77 4.55 10.76 -13.81
C ALA A 77 3.31 10.17 -14.49
N GLY A 78 2.97 8.91 -14.19
CA GLY A 78 1.83 8.23 -14.78
C GLY A 78 0.50 8.86 -14.37
N ALA A 79 0.37 9.32 -13.10
CA ALA A 79 -0.80 10.07 -12.67
C ALA A 79 -0.95 11.40 -13.42
N ARG A 80 0.16 12.14 -13.63
CA ARG A 80 0.14 13.38 -14.44
C ARG A 80 -0.25 13.12 -15.89
N ASP A 81 0.35 12.10 -16.52
CA ASP A 81 0.10 11.79 -17.92
C ASP A 81 -1.34 11.28 -18.11
N SER A 82 -1.89 10.55 -17.15
CA SER A 82 -3.28 10.08 -17.15
C SER A 82 -4.33 11.20 -17.12
N VAL A 83 -4.00 12.41 -16.64
CA VAL A 83 -4.97 13.53 -16.59
C VAL A 83 -4.69 14.63 -17.63
N LYS A 84 -3.62 14.47 -18.40
CA LYS A 84 -3.17 15.46 -19.38
C LYS A 84 -4.19 15.67 -20.51
N GLY A 85 -4.54 16.94 -20.73
CA GLY A 85 -5.45 17.32 -21.82
C GLY A 85 -6.93 17.21 -21.49
N LEU A 86 -7.30 16.66 -20.33
CA LEU A 86 -8.68 16.67 -19.86
C LEU A 86 -9.17 18.11 -19.61
N GLN A 87 -10.45 18.34 -19.86
CA GLN A 87 -11.09 19.66 -19.66
C GLN A 87 -11.83 19.75 -18.31
N HIS A 88 -11.57 18.80 -17.42
CA HIS A 88 -12.16 18.74 -16.07
C HIS A 88 -11.33 19.55 -15.08
N PRO A 89 -11.92 20.02 -13.95
CA PRO A 89 -11.15 20.59 -12.87
C PRO A 89 -10.19 19.53 -12.28
N VAL A 90 -8.90 19.76 -12.41
CA VAL A 90 -7.85 18.94 -11.81
C VAL A 90 -7.32 19.67 -10.58
N PHE A 91 -7.31 19.00 -9.44
CA PHE A 91 -6.73 19.45 -8.19
C PHE A 91 -5.51 18.57 -7.89
N THR A 92 -4.36 19.18 -7.76
CA THR A 92 -3.08 18.45 -7.63
C THR A 92 -2.62 18.37 -6.18
N PHE A 93 -1.96 17.26 -5.83
CA PHE A 93 -1.26 17.16 -4.55
C PHE A 93 0.15 16.59 -4.74
N ALA A 94 1.08 16.99 -3.86
CA ALA A 94 2.46 16.54 -3.91
C ALA A 94 3.20 16.73 -2.59
N VAL A 95 4.29 15.98 -2.41
CA VAL A 95 5.29 16.22 -1.35
C VAL A 95 6.48 17.00 -1.92
N GLN A 96 6.91 16.70 -3.15
CA GLN A 96 8.08 17.29 -3.79
C GLN A 96 7.74 18.51 -4.65
N ASP A 97 6.73 18.41 -5.50
CA ASP A 97 6.30 19.51 -6.35
C ASP A 97 5.57 20.58 -5.55
N ARG A 98 6.29 21.65 -5.20
CA ARG A 98 5.77 22.78 -4.42
C ARG A 98 4.77 23.67 -5.19
N THR A 99 4.54 23.39 -6.47
CA THR A 99 3.56 24.13 -7.30
C THR A 99 2.17 23.47 -7.28
N ALA A 100 2.04 22.27 -6.68
CA ALA A 100 0.77 21.60 -6.52
C ALA A 100 -0.20 22.39 -5.62
N ASP A 101 -1.51 22.20 -5.83
CA ASP A 101 -2.57 22.87 -5.06
C ASP A 101 -2.54 22.49 -3.57
N CYS A 102 -2.17 21.25 -3.26
CA CYS A 102 -2.06 20.72 -1.91
C CYS A 102 -0.68 20.12 -1.68
N VAL A 103 0.03 20.59 -0.66
CA VAL A 103 1.38 20.13 -0.33
C VAL A 103 1.53 19.85 1.17
N ALA A 104 2.51 18.99 1.51
CA ALA A 104 2.92 18.79 2.90
C ALA A 104 4.01 19.79 3.27
N ASP A 105 3.91 20.41 4.45
CA ASP A 105 4.92 21.29 5.01
C ASP A 105 5.28 20.87 6.45
N ASN A 106 6.42 21.34 6.97
CA ASN A 106 6.88 21.06 8.33
C ASN A 106 6.93 19.54 8.66
N VAL A 107 7.31 18.71 7.69
CA VAL A 107 7.29 17.25 7.83
C VAL A 107 8.34 16.79 8.84
N SER A 108 7.89 16.06 9.85
CA SER A 108 8.70 15.36 10.83
C SER A 108 8.16 13.95 11.08
N PHE A 109 8.90 13.11 11.80
CA PHE A 109 8.49 11.74 12.10
C PHE A 109 8.69 11.47 13.60
N PHE A 110 7.70 10.80 14.20
CA PHE A 110 7.76 10.26 15.54
C PHE A 110 7.42 8.77 15.48
N ASP A 111 8.34 7.91 15.90
CA ASP A 111 8.23 6.43 15.80
C ASP A 111 7.80 5.95 14.39
N GLY A 112 8.37 6.56 13.33
CA GLY A 112 8.04 6.26 11.94
C GLY A 112 6.72 6.84 11.44
N CYS A 113 5.91 7.45 12.31
CA CYS A 113 4.64 8.09 11.97
C CYS A 113 4.87 9.56 11.57
N PRO A 114 4.33 10.00 10.42
CA PRO A 114 4.47 11.38 9.96
C PRO A 114 3.66 12.37 10.78
N VAL A 115 4.27 13.54 11.06
CA VAL A 115 3.62 14.73 11.60
C VAL A 115 3.92 15.88 10.65
N PHE A 116 2.91 16.58 10.16
CA PHE A 116 3.05 17.63 9.15
C PHE A 116 1.83 18.53 9.03
N ASP A 117 2.01 19.65 8.33
CA ASP A 117 0.93 20.54 7.93
C ASP A 117 0.49 20.23 6.50
N VAL A 118 -0.81 20.11 6.28
CA VAL A 118 -1.43 20.11 4.95
C VAL A 118 -1.65 21.58 4.56
N VAL A 119 -0.97 22.01 3.50
CA VAL A 119 -1.06 23.39 2.99
C VAL A 119 -1.79 23.35 1.65
N ILE A 120 -2.89 24.11 1.52
CA ILE A 120 -3.68 24.23 0.29
C ILE A 120 -3.65 25.69 -0.17
N HIS A 121 -3.23 25.91 -1.42
CA HIS A 121 -3.08 27.24 -2.01
C HIS A 121 -2.26 28.23 -1.13
N GLY A 122 -1.26 27.70 -0.43
CA GLY A 122 -0.36 28.49 0.43
C GLY A 122 -0.88 28.75 1.85
N GLU A 123 -2.06 28.27 2.22
CA GLU A 123 -2.62 28.39 3.57
C GLU A 123 -2.65 27.03 4.28
N VAL A 124 -2.35 27.02 5.59
CA VAL A 124 -2.45 25.80 6.40
C VAL A 124 -3.92 25.40 6.52
N TYR A 125 -4.27 24.28 5.92
CA TYR A 125 -5.62 23.73 5.95
C TYR A 125 -5.85 22.80 7.14
N ALA A 126 -4.87 21.94 7.47
CA ALA A 126 -4.96 20.99 8.57
C ALA A 126 -3.58 20.71 9.15
N HIS A 127 -3.48 20.55 10.47
CA HIS A 127 -2.34 19.93 11.13
C HIS A 127 -2.63 18.45 11.31
N VAL A 128 -1.65 17.58 11.03
CA VAL A 128 -1.83 16.12 10.99
C VAL A 128 -0.76 15.43 11.79
N GLU A 129 -1.19 14.55 12.71
CA GLU A 129 -0.36 13.59 13.42
C GLU A 129 -0.86 12.18 13.10
N LEU A 130 -0.23 11.49 12.17
CA LEU A 130 -0.64 10.14 11.82
C LEU A 130 -0.28 9.14 12.93
N LYS A 131 -1.14 8.13 13.08
CA LYS A 131 -0.89 6.97 13.97
C LYS A 131 -0.45 5.73 13.18
N ILE A 132 -0.16 5.91 11.89
CA ILE A 132 0.32 4.88 10.98
C ILE A 132 1.68 5.29 10.41
N PRO A 133 2.67 4.38 10.37
CA PRO A 133 4.01 4.70 9.90
C PRO A 133 4.08 4.76 8.38
N GLY A 134 5.14 5.40 7.87
CA GLY A 134 5.53 5.39 6.46
C GLY A 134 5.31 6.70 5.72
N LYS A 135 6.32 7.06 4.93
CA LYS A 135 6.32 8.30 4.11
C LYS A 135 5.19 8.34 3.08
N HIS A 136 4.84 7.19 2.51
CA HIS A 136 3.74 7.08 1.53
C HIS A 136 2.39 7.53 2.11
N ASN A 137 2.20 7.43 3.44
CA ASN A 137 0.99 7.89 4.09
C ASN A 137 0.85 9.42 4.10
N ILE A 138 1.92 10.18 3.85
CA ILE A 138 1.82 11.62 3.60
C ILE A 138 1.04 11.85 2.30
N LEU A 139 1.41 11.20 1.19
CA LEU A 139 0.68 11.30 -0.08
C LEU A 139 -0.78 10.85 0.04
N ASN A 140 -1.02 9.71 0.73
CA ASN A 140 -2.38 9.22 0.99
C ASN A 140 -3.21 10.26 1.76
N THR A 141 -2.61 10.93 2.73
CA THR A 141 -3.25 11.98 3.52
C THR A 141 -3.52 13.23 2.68
N LEU A 142 -2.55 13.67 1.86
CA LEU A 142 -2.76 14.81 0.97
C LEU A 142 -3.91 14.55 -0.02
N ALA A 143 -4.00 13.34 -0.56
CA ALA A 143 -5.10 12.94 -1.43
C ALA A 143 -6.46 12.98 -0.71
N ALA A 144 -6.52 12.45 0.51
CA ALA A 144 -7.74 12.48 1.33
C ALA A 144 -8.12 13.91 1.74
N ALA A 145 -7.15 14.74 2.12
CA ALA A 145 -7.35 16.15 2.46
C ALA A 145 -7.82 16.96 1.25
N SER A 146 -7.24 16.71 0.07
CA SER A 146 -7.68 17.31 -1.21
C SER A 146 -9.13 16.96 -1.52
N ALA A 147 -9.52 15.69 -1.35
CA ALA A 147 -10.91 15.26 -1.53
C ALA A 147 -11.85 15.95 -0.52
N ALA A 148 -11.45 16.05 0.74
CA ALA A 148 -12.21 16.77 1.76
C ALA A 148 -12.38 18.26 1.43
N TYR A 149 -11.31 18.91 0.96
CA TYR A 149 -11.29 20.31 0.58
C TYR A 149 -12.25 20.61 -0.58
N VAL A 150 -12.17 19.86 -1.69
CA VAL A 150 -13.04 20.08 -2.86
C VAL A 150 -14.52 19.75 -2.56
N LEU A 151 -14.78 18.97 -1.52
CA LEU A 151 -16.11 18.68 -1.00
C LEU A 151 -16.58 19.71 0.04
N GLY A 152 -15.77 20.72 0.36
CA GLY A 152 -16.14 21.81 1.28
C GLY A 152 -16.07 21.46 2.77
N LEU A 153 -15.35 20.41 3.15
CA LEU A 153 -15.13 20.05 4.55
C LEU A 153 -14.07 21.00 5.18
N PRO A 154 -14.19 21.36 6.45
CA PRO A 154 -13.16 22.16 7.13
C PRO A 154 -11.94 21.31 7.49
N GLY A 155 -10.74 21.89 7.49
CA GLY A 155 -9.49 21.21 7.81
C GLY A 155 -9.48 20.57 9.21
N GLU A 156 -10.15 21.17 10.19
CA GLU A 156 -10.32 20.58 11.52
C GLU A 156 -11.02 19.20 11.49
N ALA A 157 -11.96 19.01 10.55
CA ALA A 157 -12.62 17.71 10.39
C ALA A 157 -11.63 16.65 9.83
N VAL A 158 -10.70 17.09 8.97
CA VAL A 158 -9.62 16.23 8.46
C VAL A 158 -8.66 15.85 9.57
N SER A 159 -8.17 16.82 10.36
CA SER A 159 -7.28 16.56 11.52
C SER A 159 -7.89 15.54 12.47
N ARG A 160 -9.15 15.76 12.91
CA ARG A 160 -9.86 14.82 13.81
C ARG A 160 -10.09 13.44 13.21
N GLY A 161 -10.40 13.36 11.90
CA GLY A 161 -10.59 12.08 11.22
C GLY A 161 -9.32 11.26 11.17
N LEU A 162 -8.19 11.91 10.92
CA LEU A 162 -6.87 11.27 10.82
C LEU A 162 -6.31 10.89 12.20
N GLU A 163 -6.57 11.69 13.25
CA GLU A 163 -6.18 11.37 14.62
C GLU A 163 -6.74 10.03 15.11
N THR A 164 -7.93 9.67 14.65
CA THR A 164 -8.61 8.43 15.00
C THR A 164 -8.38 7.29 14.00
N PHE A 165 -7.62 7.54 12.93
CA PHE A 165 -7.34 6.54 11.93
C PHE A 165 -6.11 5.70 12.29
N HIS A 166 -6.31 4.40 12.50
CA HIS A 166 -5.27 3.45 12.88
C HIS A 166 -4.84 2.52 11.73
N GLY A 167 -5.15 2.88 10.50
CA GLY A 167 -4.80 2.11 9.31
C GLY A 167 -5.91 1.22 8.79
N ALA A 168 -5.65 0.59 7.66
CA ALA A 168 -6.48 -0.45 7.08
C ALA A 168 -5.97 -1.83 7.54
N GLY A 169 -6.86 -2.81 7.65
CA GLY A 169 -6.46 -4.17 7.93
C GLY A 169 -5.43 -4.67 6.91
N ARG A 170 -4.44 -5.40 7.38
CA ARG A 170 -3.33 -5.89 6.57
C ARG A 170 -2.49 -4.79 5.88
N ARG A 171 -2.39 -3.59 6.45
CA ARG A 171 -1.49 -2.51 6.02
C ARG A 171 -0.69 -2.03 7.23
N MET A 172 0.51 -2.59 7.42
CA MET A 172 1.30 -2.44 8.66
C MET A 172 0.42 -2.64 9.90
N GLU A 173 -0.41 -3.68 9.87
CA GLU A 173 -1.34 -4.01 10.96
C GLU A 173 -0.57 -4.68 12.10
N HIS A 174 -0.53 -4.03 13.27
CA HIS A 174 0.02 -4.64 14.46
C HIS A 174 -0.87 -5.79 14.95
N LYS A 175 -0.33 -7.00 15.04
CA LYS A 175 -1.06 -8.22 15.41
C LYS A 175 -0.83 -8.62 16.87
N GLY A 176 0.27 -8.20 17.46
CA GLY A 176 0.63 -8.54 18.84
C GLY A 176 2.13 -8.69 19.05
N THR A 177 2.50 -9.21 20.25
CA THR A 177 3.90 -9.40 20.65
C THR A 177 4.18 -10.87 20.93
N TYR A 178 5.26 -11.41 20.38
CA TYR A 178 5.75 -12.76 20.62
C TYR A 178 7.14 -12.72 21.25
N HIS A 179 7.25 -13.13 22.53
CA HIS A 179 8.53 -13.16 23.29
C HIS A 179 9.34 -11.85 23.21
N GLY A 180 8.64 -10.69 23.15
CA GLY A 180 9.27 -9.36 23.08
C GLY A 180 9.62 -8.92 21.64
N ALA A 181 9.25 -9.69 20.62
CA ALA A 181 9.24 -9.28 19.22
C ALA A 181 7.84 -8.79 18.82
N GLU A 182 7.75 -7.68 18.10
CA GLU A 182 6.47 -7.16 17.61
C GLU A 182 6.10 -7.81 16.27
N VAL A 183 4.86 -8.26 16.14
CA VAL A 183 4.36 -8.96 14.95
C VAL A 183 3.39 -8.07 14.20
N TYR A 184 3.68 -7.83 12.92
CA TYR A 184 2.86 -7.05 12.01
C TYR A 184 2.49 -7.87 10.76
N ASP A 185 1.34 -7.56 10.17
CA ASP A 185 0.91 -8.11 8.88
C ASP A 185 0.76 -7.02 7.82
N ASP A 186 1.17 -7.33 6.60
CA ASP A 186 1.02 -6.44 5.46
C ASP A 186 0.61 -7.19 4.19
N TYR A 187 -0.22 -6.56 3.38
CA TYR A 187 -0.74 -7.12 2.15
C TYR A 187 0.19 -6.94 0.94
N ALA A 188 1.33 -6.27 1.11
CA ALA A 188 2.27 -5.97 0.04
C ALA A 188 2.64 -7.24 -0.75
N HIS A 189 2.53 -7.15 -2.07
CA HIS A 189 2.75 -8.27 -2.98
C HIS A 189 3.38 -7.84 -4.32
N HIS A 190 3.66 -6.56 -4.49
CA HIS A 190 4.40 -5.96 -5.60
C HIS A 190 5.73 -5.40 -5.09
N PRO A 191 6.84 -5.41 -5.88
CA PRO A 191 8.13 -4.90 -5.43
C PRO A 191 8.09 -3.46 -4.90
N GLY A 192 7.36 -2.54 -5.55
CA GLY A 192 7.20 -1.17 -5.09
C GLY A 192 6.52 -1.08 -3.71
N GLU A 193 5.50 -1.92 -3.45
CA GLU A 193 4.87 -2.02 -2.13
C GLU A 193 5.85 -2.57 -1.08
N LEU A 194 6.63 -3.62 -1.44
CA LEU A 194 7.67 -4.17 -0.56
C LEU A 194 8.73 -3.12 -0.23
N HIS A 195 9.17 -2.34 -1.21
CA HIS A 195 10.11 -1.25 -0.99
C HIS A 195 9.60 -0.25 0.06
N ALA A 196 8.37 0.23 -0.12
CA ALA A 196 7.75 1.18 0.80
C ALA A 196 7.60 0.60 2.22
N LEU A 197 7.13 -0.66 2.32
CA LEU A 197 6.96 -1.39 3.58
C LEU A 197 8.30 -1.57 4.31
N LEU A 198 9.28 -2.18 3.63
CA LEU A 198 10.56 -2.56 4.25
C LEU A 198 11.41 -1.34 4.60
N THR A 199 11.39 -0.31 3.77
CA THR A 199 12.02 0.98 4.08
C THR A 199 11.38 1.61 5.32
N THR A 200 10.05 1.59 5.42
CA THR A 200 9.32 2.07 6.61
C THR A 200 9.71 1.27 7.85
N ALA A 201 9.68 -0.05 7.77
CA ALA A 201 10.03 -0.94 8.88
C ALA A 201 11.42 -0.64 9.47
N ARG A 202 12.38 -0.34 8.62
CA ARG A 202 13.74 0.03 9.07
C ARG A 202 13.82 1.38 9.79
N THR A 203 12.83 2.24 9.66
CA THR A 203 12.78 3.54 10.39
C THR A 203 12.06 3.45 11.74
N MET A 204 11.45 2.31 12.08
CA MET A 204 10.67 2.15 13.31
C MET A 204 11.52 1.83 14.57
N GLY A 205 12.84 1.81 14.44
CA GLY A 205 13.74 1.68 15.60
C GLY A 205 13.88 0.28 16.18
N TYR A 206 13.40 -0.77 15.51
CA TYR A 206 13.61 -2.16 15.91
C TYR A 206 15.06 -2.60 15.69
N GLN A 207 15.51 -3.58 16.48
CA GLN A 207 16.88 -4.10 16.40
C GLN A 207 17.12 -4.86 15.10
N ARG A 208 16.15 -5.69 14.68
CA ARG A 208 16.16 -6.45 13.43
C ARG A 208 14.77 -6.46 12.81
N VAL A 209 14.73 -6.51 11.48
CA VAL A 209 13.52 -6.73 10.70
C VAL A 209 13.57 -8.14 10.10
N ILE A 210 12.63 -9.00 10.50
CA ILE A 210 12.44 -10.35 9.97
C ILE A 210 11.22 -10.31 9.07
N CYS A 211 11.39 -10.53 7.77
CA CYS A 211 10.31 -10.53 6.80
C CYS A 211 9.98 -11.95 6.34
N ALA A 212 8.79 -12.44 6.68
CA ALA A 212 8.22 -13.66 6.11
C ALA A 212 7.34 -13.29 4.91
N PHE A 213 7.86 -13.49 3.71
CA PHE A 213 7.19 -13.10 2.46
C PHE A 213 6.60 -14.31 1.73
N GLN A 214 5.35 -14.16 1.25
CA GLN A 214 4.69 -15.10 0.36
C GLN A 214 4.45 -14.44 -0.99
N PRO A 215 5.20 -14.81 -2.04
CA PRO A 215 4.93 -14.32 -3.40
C PRO A 215 3.51 -14.69 -3.83
N HIS A 216 2.87 -13.80 -4.59
CA HIS A 216 1.51 -14.00 -5.07
C HIS A 216 1.50 -14.13 -6.59
N THR A 217 1.05 -15.28 -7.09
CA THR A 217 1.01 -15.79 -8.46
C THR A 217 2.39 -16.12 -9.06
N TYR A 218 2.42 -17.15 -9.90
CA TYR A 218 3.63 -17.58 -10.58
C TYR A 218 4.05 -16.60 -11.66
N SER A 219 3.09 -16.06 -12.42
CA SER A 219 3.32 -15.10 -13.51
C SER A 219 3.99 -13.83 -12.99
N ARG A 220 3.45 -13.20 -11.95
CA ARG A 220 4.03 -11.99 -11.34
C ARG A 220 5.40 -12.27 -10.76
N THR A 221 5.56 -13.38 -10.02
CA THR A 221 6.85 -13.75 -9.44
C THR A 221 7.92 -13.89 -10.51
N LYS A 222 7.58 -14.47 -11.68
CA LYS A 222 8.49 -14.62 -12.80
C LYS A 222 8.82 -13.28 -13.47
N ALA A 223 7.79 -12.48 -13.74
CA ALA A 223 7.95 -11.19 -14.45
C ALA A 223 8.78 -10.18 -13.65
N LEU A 224 8.60 -10.14 -12.32
CA LEU A 224 9.25 -9.17 -11.43
C LEU A 224 10.36 -9.80 -10.57
N PHE A 225 10.89 -10.96 -10.99
CA PHE A 225 11.84 -11.78 -10.21
C PHE A 225 13.02 -10.97 -9.67
N SER A 226 13.72 -10.25 -10.54
CA SER A 226 14.91 -9.47 -10.16
C SER A 226 14.57 -8.35 -9.17
N GLN A 227 13.40 -7.73 -9.31
CA GLN A 227 12.94 -6.68 -8.41
C GLN A 227 12.61 -7.27 -7.03
N PHE A 228 11.95 -8.41 -6.97
CA PHE A 228 11.72 -9.11 -5.69
C PHE A 228 13.03 -9.47 -4.99
N VAL A 229 14.03 -9.95 -5.74
CA VAL A 229 15.36 -10.27 -5.18
C VAL A 229 16.00 -9.04 -4.54
N GLU A 230 15.94 -7.87 -5.20
CA GLU A 230 16.54 -6.65 -4.65
C GLU A 230 15.81 -6.16 -3.38
N GLU A 231 14.48 -6.13 -3.40
CA GLU A 231 13.72 -5.65 -2.23
C GLU A 231 13.84 -6.59 -1.03
N LEU A 232 13.85 -7.89 -1.27
CA LEU A 232 13.96 -8.89 -0.21
C LEU A 232 15.37 -9.04 0.39
N LYS A 233 16.34 -8.25 -0.06
CA LYS A 233 17.65 -8.05 0.62
C LYS A 233 17.59 -6.96 1.71
N LEU A 234 16.53 -6.14 1.75
CA LEU A 234 16.40 -5.05 2.72
C LEU A 234 16.20 -5.51 4.17
N PRO A 235 15.43 -6.59 4.47
CA PRO A 235 15.31 -7.12 5.82
C PRO A 235 16.63 -7.71 6.32
N ASP A 236 16.79 -7.77 7.65
CA ASP A 236 17.93 -8.45 8.27
C ASP A 236 17.83 -9.98 8.10
N VAL A 237 16.59 -10.50 8.08
CA VAL A 237 16.29 -11.92 7.79
C VAL A 237 15.10 -12.02 6.88
N THR A 238 15.24 -12.78 5.78
CA THR A 238 14.15 -13.07 4.85
C THR A 238 13.75 -14.54 4.95
N VAL A 239 12.47 -14.79 5.22
CA VAL A 239 11.83 -16.11 5.22
C VAL A 239 10.84 -16.16 4.07
N LEU A 240 10.98 -17.12 3.17
CA LEU A 240 10.14 -17.26 1.97
C LEU A 240 9.19 -18.44 2.12
N ALA A 241 7.89 -18.15 2.12
CA ALA A 241 6.85 -19.16 1.94
C ALA A 241 6.72 -19.55 0.47
N GLU A 242 6.10 -20.70 0.19
CA GLU A 242 5.80 -21.10 -1.20
C GLU A 242 4.83 -20.12 -1.86
N ILE A 243 4.94 -19.96 -3.18
CA ILE A 243 4.12 -19.03 -3.96
C ILE A 243 2.63 -19.37 -3.76
N TYR A 244 1.85 -18.35 -3.43
CA TYR A 244 0.39 -18.45 -3.41
C TYR A 244 -0.14 -18.41 -4.85
N ALA A 245 -0.59 -19.56 -5.34
CA ALA A 245 -0.98 -19.75 -6.75
C ALA A 245 -2.21 -18.94 -7.18
N ALA A 246 -3.11 -18.57 -6.24
CA ALA A 246 -4.42 -17.99 -6.50
C ALA A 246 -5.22 -18.82 -7.53
N ARG A 247 -5.24 -18.42 -8.81
CA ARG A 247 -5.97 -19.08 -9.89
C ARG A 247 -5.04 -19.71 -10.91
N GLU A 248 -3.72 -19.59 -10.73
CA GLU A 248 -2.73 -20.06 -11.69
C GLU A 248 -2.32 -21.51 -11.43
N GLN A 249 -1.88 -22.18 -12.50
CA GLN A 249 -1.10 -23.41 -12.43
C GLN A 249 0.36 -23.10 -12.73
N ASN A 250 1.29 -23.85 -12.14
CA ASN A 250 2.72 -23.60 -12.32
C ASN A 250 3.24 -24.23 -13.64
N ASP A 251 2.84 -23.65 -14.76
CA ASP A 251 3.27 -24.10 -16.08
C ASP A 251 4.65 -23.54 -16.47
N ILE A 252 5.15 -22.54 -15.73
CA ILE A 252 6.42 -21.85 -16.00
C ILE A 252 7.58 -22.31 -15.11
N GLY A 253 7.31 -23.24 -14.19
CA GLY A 253 8.33 -23.94 -13.38
C GLY A 253 9.10 -23.03 -12.42
N ILE A 254 8.46 -22.00 -11.83
CA ILE A 254 9.06 -21.10 -10.82
C ILE A 254 8.59 -21.48 -9.41
N SER A 255 9.45 -21.30 -8.42
CA SER A 255 9.16 -21.51 -7.00
C SER A 255 9.79 -20.42 -6.13
N SER A 256 9.33 -20.27 -4.89
CA SER A 256 9.99 -19.38 -3.92
C SER A 256 11.41 -19.83 -3.57
N GLN A 257 11.75 -21.11 -3.80
CA GLN A 257 13.11 -21.60 -3.63
C GLN A 257 14.09 -20.97 -4.63
N ASP A 258 13.60 -20.58 -5.82
CA ASP A 258 14.44 -19.90 -6.81
C ASP A 258 14.78 -18.49 -6.33
N LEU A 259 13.83 -17.75 -5.72
CA LEU A 259 14.11 -16.48 -5.05
C LEU A 259 15.11 -16.64 -3.90
N ALA A 260 14.92 -17.68 -3.07
CA ALA A 260 15.79 -17.92 -1.92
C ALA A 260 17.26 -18.16 -2.30
N ARG A 261 17.53 -18.75 -3.47
CA ARG A 261 18.90 -18.97 -3.97
C ARG A 261 19.62 -17.67 -4.33
N GLU A 262 18.88 -16.64 -4.75
CA GLU A 262 19.44 -15.33 -5.16
C GLU A 262 19.54 -14.33 -4.00
N ILE A 263 18.92 -14.63 -2.86
CA ILE A 263 18.92 -13.75 -1.68
C ILE A 263 19.83 -14.34 -0.60
N PRO A 264 20.98 -13.70 -0.28
CA PRO A 264 21.91 -14.23 0.70
C PRO A 264 21.27 -14.45 2.07
N GLY A 265 21.36 -15.65 2.59
CA GLY A 265 20.82 -16.01 3.91
C GLY A 265 19.31 -16.20 3.98
N ALA A 266 18.59 -16.12 2.87
CA ALA A 266 17.15 -16.36 2.86
C ALA A 266 16.80 -17.83 3.20
N ILE A 267 15.72 -17.99 3.96
CA ILE A 267 15.23 -19.29 4.43
C ILE A 267 13.96 -19.65 3.66
N TYR A 268 14.01 -20.70 2.87
CA TYR A 268 12.81 -21.21 2.20
C TYR A 268 12.03 -22.18 3.10
N CYS A 269 10.72 -21.99 3.19
CA CYS A 269 9.77 -22.80 3.93
C CYS A 269 8.67 -23.32 2.99
N SER A 270 8.56 -24.65 2.87
CA SER A 270 7.59 -25.29 1.96
C SER A 270 6.15 -25.32 2.48
N SER A 271 5.88 -24.82 3.68
CA SER A 271 4.53 -24.70 4.27
C SER A 271 4.46 -23.56 5.28
N LEU A 272 3.25 -23.05 5.53
CA LEU A 272 3.03 -21.99 6.54
C LEU A 272 3.39 -22.47 7.96
N GLU A 273 3.24 -23.75 8.25
CA GLU A 273 3.66 -24.30 9.54
C GLU A 273 5.18 -24.17 9.74
N LYS A 274 5.97 -24.51 8.71
CA LYS A 274 7.42 -24.30 8.74
C LYS A 274 7.80 -22.83 8.82
N VAL A 275 7.03 -21.92 8.21
CA VAL A 275 7.23 -20.47 8.40
C VAL A 275 7.04 -20.12 9.87
N THR A 276 5.93 -20.55 10.49
CA THR A 276 5.66 -20.31 11.92
C THR A 276 6.78 -20.86 12.81
N ASP A 277 7.24 -22.12 12.57
CA ASP A 277 8.34 -22.73 13.35
C ASP A 277 9.64 -21.96 13.18
N THR A 278 9.94 -21.50 11.97
CA THR A 278 11.13 -20.72 11.66
C THR A 278 11.07 -19.36 12.37
N LEU A 279 9.94 -18.64 12.27
CA LEU A 279 9.75 -17.37 12.97
C LEU A 279 9.87 -17.52 14.49
N ALA A 280 9.27 -18.58 15.06
CA ALA A 280 9.38 -18.88 16.50
C ALA A 280 10.83 -19.12 16.94
N SER A 281 11.64 -19.77 16.11
CA SER A 281 13.06 -20.05 16.40
C SER A 281 13.97 -18.82 16.25
N LEU A 282 13.60 -17.88 15.40
CA LEU A 282 14.39 -16.68 15.11
C LEU A 282 14.09 -15.52 16.05
N ALA A 283 12.84 -15.42 16.52
CA ALA A 283 12.33 -14.29 17.29
C ALA A 283 13.17 -14.00 18.54
N GLN A 284 13.55 -12.72 18.71
CA GLN A 284 14.24 -12.20 19.88
C GLN A 284 13.57 -10.90 20.34
N PRO A 285 13.69 -10.55 21.63
CA PRO A 285 13.18 -9.27 22.12
C PRO A 285 13.77 -8.09 21.31
N GLY A 286 12.92 -7.17 20.90
CA GLY A 286 13.29 -6.01 20.09
C GLY A 286 13.27 -6.23 18.58
N ASP A 287 12.91 -7.43 18.10
CA ASP A 287 12.70 -7.69 16.68
C ASP A 287 11.36 -7.16 16.19
N LEU A 288 11.31 -6.82 14.90
CA LEU A 288 10.09 -6.66 14.13
C LEU A 288 9.90 -7.88 13.21
N ILE A 289 8.81 -8.59 13.39
CA ILE A 289 8.42 -9.71 12.54
C ILE A 289 7.30 -9.23 11.62
N LEU A 290 7.50 -9.33 10.30
CA LEU A 290 6.53 -9.00 9.28
C LEU A 290 6.03 -10.28 8.59
N THR A 291 4.72 -10.49 8.53
CA THR A 291 4.09 -11.43 7.60
C THR A 291 3.57 -10.65 6.40
N VAL A 292 4.09 -10.93 5.20
CA VAL A 292 3.91 -10.08 4.03
C VAL A 292 3.42 -10.88 2.83
N GLY A 293 2.33 -10.43 2.21
CA GLY A 293 1.80 -11.02 0.99
C GLY A 293 0.28 -10.99 0.87
N ALA A 294 -0.25 -11.03 -0.34
CA ALA A 294 -1.69 -11.03 -0.62
C ALA A 294 -2.37 -12.40 -0.40
N GLY A 295 -1.58 -13.46 -0.16
CA GLY A 295 -2.08 -14.79 0.15
C GLY A 295 -2.47 -14.99 1.62
N ASP A 296 -2.17 -16.18 2.11
CA ASP A 296 -2.56 -16.61 3.45
C ASP A 296 -1.41 -16.61 4.49
N ILE A 297 -0.31 -15.94 4.18
CA ILE A 297 0.88 -15.81 5.04
C ILE A 297 0.56 -15.20 6.42
N PHE A 298 -0.43 -14.32 6.52
CA PHE A 298 -0.88 -13.73 7.79
C PHE A 298 -1.20 -14.79 8.85
N ARG A 299 -1.66 -15.98 8.43
CA ARG A 299 -1.94 -17.10 9.33
C ARG A 299 -0.69 -17.62 10.04
N ALA A 300 0.49 -17.45 9.45
CA ALA A 300 1.72 -17.83 10.12
C ALA A 300 2.03 -16.90 11.30
N GLY A 301 1.75 -15.59 11.16
CA GLY A 301 1.83 -14.63 12.26
C GLY A 301 0.80 -14.89 13.36
N GLU A 302 -0.45 -15.15 12.98
CA GLU A 302 -1.52 -15.50 13.93
C GLU A 302 -1.17 -16.75 14.75
N LYS A 303 -0.73 -17.83 14.07
CA LYS A 303 -0.28 -19.07 14.74
C LYS A 303 0.96 -18.86 15.61
N LEU A 304 1.86 -17.94 15.25
CA LEU A 304 2.99 -17.59 16.07
C LEU A 304 2.52 -16.97 17.40
N LEU A 305 1.57 -16.04 17.33
CA LEU A 305 1.00 -15.38 18.52
C LEU A 305 0.19 -16.35 19.41
N GLU A 306 -0.45 -17.40 18.84
CA GLU A 306 -1.12 -18.45 19.61
C GLU A 306 -0.15 -19.28 20.47
N ARG A 307 1.17 -19.20 20.22
CA ARG A 307 2.22 -19.92 20.97
C ARG A 307 2.88 -19.06 22.05
N ALA A 308 2.44 -17.79 22.19
CA ALA A 308 3.02 -16.81 23.12
C ALA A 308 2.68 -17.09 24.60
#